data_1225c5182f221bfaae33c984a7ee775c
#
_entry.id   1225c5182f221bfaae33c984a7ee775c
#
_cell.length_a   1.000
_cell.length_b   1.000
_cell.length_c   1.000
_cell.angle_alpha   90.00
_cell.angle_beta   90.00
_cell.angle_gamma   90.00
#
_symmetry.space_group_name_H-M   'P 1'
#
loop_
_entity.id
_entity.type
_entity.pdbx_description
1 polymer ?
#
loop_
_entity_poly.entity_id
_entity_poly.type
_entity_poly.pdbx_seq_one_letter_code
_entity_poly.pdbx_strand_id
1 'polypeptide(L)'
;MKAIRRAACVIFALLITCTALSAAAAGDLPDFENYIYSNSGSAVYAPAAYSLKKTVYASDMGIDGIGSVADAAVSSSGEVFVLDREKCRVIGLTPDFKLFAVYENYIFGGETVAFNTPEGLSVTEDGELCICDTGNSRVVLLNKSGETLKVIGPPEDDNGLLDYKYYPQKAAVDNTGRLIVNAKDQTQGLMVFDANGGFTGYMGATPVKTNAAELFWRSFSTKEQRRRAMRFVPSEYNNIDIDENGFIFVTSYSAQKIRRLNPGGKNVLKTNAYYNPYGDLETGIRSLSQSQSSTIVDVSAGPDGVYSILSQNTGRVFTYDSGGNLLYIFGGKGSAANLLSTPTALCYRGTDIIVAEQDAGCLKLFSSEEYAEDILTALRFHTNGDYEKEKEAWERVLVKNNNYELAYQYLGKLSYITEDYKEAMRYFKYASDKEGYSKALSRQLAVRGEKAILPVCIAAG
;
A
#
# COMPACT_ATOMS: atom_id res chain seq x y z
N MET A 1 -49.75 -41.26 -12.93
CA MET A 1 -48.54 -41.49 -12.07
C MET A 1 -47.25 -41.61 -12.84
N LYS A 2 -47.10 -42.33 -13.97
CA LYS A 2 -45.85 -42.42 -14.73
C LYS A 2 -45.35 -41.10 -15.33
N ALA A 3 -46.24 -40.21 -15.78
CA ALA A 3 -45.86 -38.89 -16.33
C ALA A 3 -45.34 -37.93 -15.26
N ILE A 4 -45.93 -37.93 -14.07
CA ILE A 4 -45.49 -37.09 -12.92
C ILE A 4 -44.11 -37.52 -12.40
N ARG A 5 -43.84 -38.83 -12.36
CA ARG A 5 -42.51 -39.35 -12.00
C ARG A 5 -41.42 -38.96 -13.01
N ARG A 6 -41.73 -38.97 -14.32
CA ARG A 6 -40.79 -38.53 -15.37
C ARG A 6 -40.51 -37.02 -15.30
N ALA A 7 -41.53 -36.21 -15.05
CA ALA A 7 -41.36 -34.77 -14.87
C ALA A 7 -40.52 -34.45 -13.61
N ALA A 8 -40.75 -35.15 -12.50
CA ALA A 8 -39.98 -34.99 -11.28
C ALA A 8 -38.48 -35.40 -11.46
N CYS A 9 -38.19 -36.47 -12.21
CA CYS A 9 -36.83 -36.87 -12.53
C CYS A 9 -36.11 -35.86 -13.43
N VAL A 10 -36.79 -35.26 -14.39
CA VAL A 10 -36.21 -34.22 -15.27
C VAL A 10 -35.92 -32.94 -14.49
N ILE A 11 -36.83 -32.51 -13.59
CA ILE A 11 -36.63 -31.35 -12.73
C ILE A 11 -35.49 -31.61 -11.74
N PHE A 12 -35.38 -32.82 -11.20
CA PHE A 12 -34.28 -33.19 -10.29
C PHE A 12 -32.92 -33.25 -11.02
N ALA A 13 -32.88 -33.76 -12.26
CA ALA A 13 -31.68 -33.75 -13.10
C ALA A 13 -31.29 -32.33 -13.50
N LEU A 14 -32.24 -31.44 -13.82
CA LEU A 14 -31.96 -30.01 -14.09
C LEU A 14 -31.49 -29.26 -12.85
N LEU A 15 -31.99 -29.56 -11.66
CA LEU A 15 -31.50 -29.00 -10.39
C LEU A 15 -30.07 -29.46 -10.09
N ILE A 16 -29.74 -30.73 -10.35
CA ILE A 16 -28.37 -31.25 -10.15
C ILE A 16 -27.41 -30.62 -11.16
N THR A 17 -27.79 -30.40 -12.40
CA THR A 17 -26.96 -29.73 -13.40
C THR A 17 -26.77 -28.25 -13.12
N CYS A 18 -27.79 -27.55 -12.59
CA CYS A 18 -27.65 -26.18 -12.11
C CYS A 18 -26.73 -26.05 -10.88
N THR A 19 -26.77 -27.01 -9.95
CA THR A 19 -25.87 -26.99 -8.79
C THR A 19 -24.46 -27.38 -9.17
N ALA A 20 -24.26 -28.22 -10.20
CA ALA A 20 -22.92 -28.53 -10.72
C ALA A 20 -22.28 -27.37 -11.50
N LEU A 21 -23.10 -26.53 -12.19
CA LEU A 21 -22.58 -25.32 -12.85
C LEU A 21 -22.26 -24.19 -11.88
N SER A 22 -22.95 -24.12 -10.73
CA SER A 22 -22.64 -23.12 -9.70
C SER A 22 -21.46 -23.48 -8.80
N ALA A 23 -21.04 -24.74 -8.76
CA ALA A 23 -19.86 -25.19 -8.02
C ALA A 23 -18.52 -24.87 -8.74
N ALA A 24 -18.56 -24.54 -10.04
CA ALA A 24 -17.36 -24.20 -10.82
C ALA A 24 -16.91 -22.74 -10.69
N ALA A 25 -17.61 -21.91 -9.89
CA ALA A 25 -17.30 -20.48 -9.71
C ALA A 25 -16.81 -20.10 -8.31
N ALA A 26 -16.54 -21.06 -7.43
CA ALA A 26 -15.79 -20.81 -6.21
C ALA A 26 -14.29 -20.85 -6.58
N GLY A 27 -13.77 -19.75 -7.06
CA GLY A 27 -12.34 -19.62 -7.34
C GLY A 27 -11.56 -19.85 -6.06
N ASP A 28 -10.91 -21.01 -5.95
CA ASP A 28 -9.77 -21.13 -5.06
C ASP A 28 -8.76 -20.04 -5.42
N LEU A 29 -8.03 -19.54 -4.42
CA LEU A 29 -6.84 -18.75 -4.71
C LEU A 29 -6.02 -19.55 -5.71
N PRO A 30 -5.50 -18.91 -6.77
CA PRO A 30 -4.76 -19.65 -7.79
C PRO A 30 -3.61 -20.43 -7.14
N ASP A 31 -3.42 -21.67 -7.56
CA ASP A 31 -2.32 -22.55 -7.12
C ASP A 31 -0.92 -22.07 -7.59
N PHE A 32 -0.80 -20.81 -8.01
CA PHE A 32 0.46 -20.23 -8.45
C PHE A 32 0.92 -19.11 -7.52
N GLU A 33 2.22 -19.08 -7.25
CA GLU A 33 2.85 -18.13 -6.32
C GLU A 33 2.73 -16.67 -6.82
N ASN A 34 2.77 -16.46 -8.15
CA ASN A 34 2.75 -15.13 -8.76
C ASN A 34 1.50 -14.98 -9.63
N TYR A 35 0.75 -13.94 -9.38
CA TYR A 35 -0.47 -13.63 -10.12
C TYR A 35 -0.75 -12.12 -10.10
N ILE A 36 -1.63 -11.71 -10.99
CA ILE A 36 -2.27 -10.40 -11.02
C ILE A 36 -3.77 -10.59 -11.18
N TYR A 37 -4.52 -9.51 -11.07
CA TYR A 37 -5.95 -9.55 -11.35
C TYR A 37 -6.25 -8.97 -12.74
N SER A 38 -7.11 -9.67 -13.49
CA SER A 38 -7.72 -9.13 -14.71
C SER A 38 -8.77 -8.08 -14.37
N ASN A 39 -9.20 -7.27 -15.34
CA ASN A 39 -10.28 -6.28 -15.17
C ASN A 39 -11.63 -6.89 -14.74
N SER A 40 -11.80 -8.21 -14.87
CA SER A 40 -12.95 -8.94 -14.34
C SER A 40 -12.80 -9.31 -12.86
N GLY A 41 -11.66 -9.06 -12.23
CA GLY A 41 -11.34 -9.47 -10.86
C GLY A 41 -10.88 -10.91 -10.72
N SER A 42 -10.64 -11.60 -11.84
CA SER A 42 -10.11 -12.97 -11.84
C SER A 42 -8.60 -12.94 -11.69
N ALA A 43 -8.05 -13.78 -10.81
CA ALA A 43 -6.62 -13.96 -10.71
C ALA A 43 -6.09 -14.68 -11.94
N VAL A 44 -5.02 -14.16 -12.53
CA VAL A 44 -4.34 -14.71 -13.71
C VAL A 44 -2.84 -14.81 -13.43
N TYR A 45 -2.21 -15.84 -13.96
CA TYR A 45 -0.77 -16.05 -13.83
C TYR A 45 0.01 -14.81 -14.28
N ALA A 46 1.06 -14.47 -13.55
CA ALA A 46 2.05 -13.47 -13.91
C ALA A 46 3.47 -14.04 -13.71
N PRO A 47 4.46 -13.58 -14.48
CA PRO A 47 5.86 -13.89 -14.19
C PRO A 47 6.27 -13.43 -12.80
N ALA A 48 7.31 -14.03 -12.22
CA ALA A 48 7.87 -13.59 -10.97
C ALA A 48 8.33 -12.13 -11.09
N ALA A 49 7.82 -11.28 -10.19
CA ALA A 49 8.23 -9.88 -10.12
C ALA A 49 9.46 -9.70 -9.23
N TYR A 50 9.56 -10.51 -8.17
CA TYR A 50 10.66 -10.51 -7.22
C TYR A 50 11.06 -11.94 -6.87
N SER A 51 12.34 -12.14 -6.61
CA SER A 51 12.89 -13.39 -6.05
C SER A 51 13.69 -13.12 -4.78
N LEU A 52 13.70 -14.11 -3.87
CA LEU A 52 14.52 -14.03 -2.66
C LEU A 52 16.00 -14.09 -3.01
N LYS A 53 16.73 -13.02 -2.76
CA LYS A 53 18.18 -12.95 -2.94
C LYS A 53 18.95 -13.44 -1.73
N LYS A 54 18.50 -13.08 -0.54
CA LYS A 54 19.19 -13.39 0.71
C LYS A 54 18.24 -13.35 1.90
N THR A 55 18.41 -14.30 2.84
CA THR A 55 17.91 -14.18 4.21
C THR A 55 19.08 -13.81 5.11
N VAL A 56 18.90 -12.79 5.94
CA VAL A 56 19.92 -12.25 6.85
C VAL A 56 19.47 -12.50 8.28
N TYR A 57 20.16 -13.39 8.96
CA TYR A 57 19.92 -13.71 10.36
C TYR A 57 20.82 -12.86 11.29
N ALA A 58 20.51 -12.84 12.57
CA ALA A 58 21.29 -12.14 13.57
C ALA A 58 22.79 -12.51 13.54
N SER A 59 23.12 -13.79 13.30
CA SER A 59 24.49 -14.26 13.14
C SER A 59 25.23 -13.63 11.96
N ASP A 60 24.52 -13.38 10.84
CA ASP A 60 25.09 -12.73 9.65
C ASP A 60 25.38 -11.25 9.90
N MET A 61 24.57 -10.64 10.76
CA MET A 61 24.72 -9.24 11.19
C MET A 61 25.87 -9.07 12.19
N GLY A 62 26.26 -10.12 12.89
CA GLY A 62 27.28 -10.08 13.95
C GLY A 62 26.71 -9.73 15.33
N ILE A 63 25.46 -10.13 15.61
CA ILE A 63 24.75 -9.87 16.88
C ILE A 63 24.23 -11.19 17.50
N ASP A 64 24.03 -11.19 18.83
CA ASP A 64 23.63 -12.36 19.61
C ASP A 64 22.15 -12.78 19.40
N GLY A 65 21.45 -12.14 18.52
CA GLY A 65 20.04 -12.41 18.22
C GLY A 65 19.18 -11.18 18.29
N ILE A 66 18.04 -11.25 17.60
CA ILE A 66 16.95 -10.28 17.64
C ILE A 66 15.83 -10.88 18.45
N GLY A 67 15.24 -10.14 19.36
CA GLY A 67 14.11 -10.61 20.17
C GLY A 67 12.83 -10.64 19.34
N SER A 68 12.38 -9.48 18.90
CA SER A 68 11.17 -9.33 18.08
C SER A 68 11.31 -8.11 17.17
N VAL A 69 11.40 -8.35 15.87
CA VAL A 69 11.42 -7.24 14.91
C VAL A 69 10.06 -6.58 14.87
N ALA A 70 9.99 -5.31 15.26
CA ALA A 70 8.78 -4.51 15.16
C ALA A 70 8.71 -3.75 13.84
N ASP A 71 9.86 -3.16 13.41
CA ASP A 71 9.93 -2.28 12.26
C ASP A 71 11.32 -2.30 11.62
N ALA A 72 11.42 -1.82 10.40
CA ALA A 72 12.69 -1.65 9.69
C ALA A 72 12.61 -0.45 8.75
N ALA A 73 13.74 0.24 8.57
CA ALA A 73 13.85 1.37 7.67
C ALA A 73 15.20 1.37 6.95
N VAL A 74 15.27 2.01 5.79
CA VAL A 74 16.48 2.10 4.98
C VAL A 74 16.82 3.57 4.74
N SER A 75 18.07 3.96 4.94
CA SER A 75 18.53 5.31 4.63
C SER A 75 18.78 5.50 3.12
N SER A 76 18.89 6.74 2.68
CA SER A 76 19.25 7.09 1.30
C SER A 76 20.61 6.51 0.87
N SER A 77 21.51 6.26 1.83
CA SER A 77 22.81 5.59 1.61
C SER A 77 22.75 4.05 1.59
N GLY A 78 21.55 3.47 1.77
CA GLY A 78 21.33 2.01 1.73
C GLY A 78 21.59 1.28 3.04
N GLU A 79 21.84 2.00 4.13
CA GLU A 79 21.98 1.42 5.48
C GLU A 79 20.62 0.97 5.98
N VAL A 80 20.59 -0.15 6.67
CA VAL A 80 19.36 -0.77 7.16
C VAL A 80 19.28 -0.65 8.67
N PHE A 81 18.18 -0.13 9.17
CA PHE A 81 17.93 -0.01 10.59
C PHE A 81 16.77 -0.94 10.97
N VAL A 82 16.95 -1.69 12.06
CA VAL A 82 15.99 -2.70 12.54
C VAL A 82 15.60 -2.37 13.97
N LEU A 83 14.32 -2.25 14.22
CA LEU A 83 13.76 -2.03 15.55
C LEU A 83 13.49 -3.37 16.23
N ASP A 84 14.29 -3.68 17.24
CA ASP A 84 14.11 -4.83 18.13
C ASP A 84 13.30 -4.39 19.36
N ARG A 85 11.98 -4.61 19.29
CA ARG A 85 11.05 -4.18 20.35
C ARG A 85 11.29 -4.87 21.68
N GLU A 86 11.58 -6.17 21.65
CA GLU A 86 11.76 -6.97 22.87
C GLU A 86 13.01 -6.54 23.64
N LYS A 87 14.11 -6.28 22.91
CA LYS A 87 15.35 -5.79 23.50
C LYS A 87 15.43 -4.26 23.60
N CYS A 88 14.35 -3.57 23.23
CA CYS A 88 14.23 -2.10 23.29
C CYS A 88 15.41 -1.37 22.66
N ARG A 89 15.77 -1.73 21.41
CA ARG A 89 16.92 -1.15 20.72
C ARG A 89 16.71 -0.99 19.22
N VAL A 90 17.47 -0.12 18.58
CA VAL A 90 17.61 -0.04 17.13
C VAL A 90 18.98 -0.55 16.73
N ILE A 91 19.04 -1.43 15.75
CA ILE A 91 20.25 -2.03 15.20
C ILE A 91 20.54 -1.38 13.87
N GLY A 92 21.70 -0.71 13.74
CA GLY A 92 22.18 -0.10 12.50
C GLY A 92 23.10 -1.05 11.75
N LEU A 93 22.76 -1.34 10.50
CA LEU A 93 23.48 -2.25 9.61
C LEU A 93 23.96 -1.50 8.37
N THR A 94 25.18 -1.83 7.93
CA THR A 94 25.70 -1.36 6.63
C THR A 94 24.85 -1.91 5.48
N PRO A 95 25.00 -1.40 4.25
CA PRO A 95 24.34 -1.97 3.08
C PRO A 95 24.60 -3.47 2.87
N ASP A 96 25.72 -4.00 3.38
CA ASP A 96 26.06 -5.43 3.36
C ASP A 96 25.51 -6.21 4.58
N PHE A 97 24.63 -5.57 5.36
CA PHE A 97 24.02 -6.12 6.57
C PHE A 97 25.02 -6.47 7.69
N LYS A 98 26.07 -5.67 7.85
CA LYS A 98 27.01 -5.78 8.98
C LYS A 98 26.72 -4.73 10.02
N LEU A 99 26.74 -5.12 11.28
CA LEU A 99 26.54 -4.21 12.41
C LEU A 99 27.53 -3.06 12.39
N PHE A 100 27.04 -1.82 12.52
CA PHE A 100 27.88 -0.64 12.76
C PHE A 100 27.47 0.14 14.01
N ALA A 101 26.21 0.05 14.45
CA ALA A 101 25.73 0.73 15.66
C ALA A 101 24.58 -0.02 16.32
N VAL A 102 24.43 0.19 17.64
CA VAL A 102 23.23 -0.19 18.40
C VAL A 102 22.81 0.99 19.24
N TYR A 103 21.53 1.37 19.16
CA TYR A 103 20.95 2.49 19.89
C TYR A 103 19.98 1.93 20.92
N GLU A 104 20.24 2.11 22.21
CA GLU A 104 19.46 1.57 23.33
C GLU A 104 18.87 2.66 24.22
N ASN A 105 19.37 3.89 24.08
CA ASN A 105 19.02 5.02 24.94
C ASN A 105 19.17 6.35 24.20
N TYR A 106 18.68 7.41 24.84
CA TYR A 106 18.77 8.79 24.40
C TYR A 106 18.87 9.73 25.61
N ILE A 107 19.18 11.01 25.38
CA ILE A 107 19.26 12.03 26.43
C ILE A 107 17.94 12.79 26.50
N PHE A 108 17.34 12.86 27.70
CA PHE A 108 16.15 13.65 27.95
C PHE A 108 16.24 14.33 29.32
N GLY A 109 16.07 15.66 29.34
CA GLY A 109 16.20 16.43 30.58
C GLY A 109 17.60 16.39 31.21
N GLY A 110 18.64 16.06 30.44
CA GLY A 110 20.02 15.88 30.91
C GLY A 110 20.31 14.47 31.44
N GLU A 111 19.34 13.58 31.45
CA GLU A 111 19.50 12.19 31.90
C GLU A 111 19.50 11.21 30.71
N THR A 112 20.18 10.07 30.88
CA THR A 112 20.13 8.97 29.92
C THR A 112 18.87 8.14 30.17
N VAL A 113 18.01 8.02 29.16
CA VAL A 113 16.75 7.28 29.19
C VAL A 113 16.81 6.12 28.22
N ALA A 114 16.53 4.91 28.67
CA ALA A 114 16.40 3.74 27.81
C ALA A 114 15.06 3.76 27.06
N PHE A 115 15.02 3.18 25.86
CA PHE A 115 13.77 2.95 25.16
C PHE A 115 12.87 1.98 25.94
N ASN A 116 11.55 2.17 25.79
CA ASN A 116 10.55 1.33 26.42
C ASN A 116 9.51 0.92 25.39
N THR A 117 9.46 -0.35 25.08
CA THR A 117 8.53 -0.94 24.08
C THR A 117 8.36 -0.07 22.83
N PRO A 118 9.47 0.24 22.11
CA PRO A 118 9.39 1.03 20.89
C PRO A 118 8.65 0.25 19.80
N GLU A 119 7.75 0.94 19.04
CA GLU A 119 6.90 0.27 18.03
C GLU A 119 7.19 0.71 16.59
N GLY A 120 7.70 1.91 16.35
CA GLY A 120 7.90 2.44 15.02
C GLY A 120 9.27 3.06 14.81
N LEU A 121 9.76 2.91 13.59
CA LEU A 121 11.03 3.45 13.13
C LEU A 121 10.89 4.02 11.73
N SER A 122 11.43 5.19 11.48
CA SER A 122 11.68 5.72 10.14
C SER A 122 13.03 6.42 10.08
N VAL A 123 13.52 6.68 8.88
CA VAL A 123 14.76 7.40 8.64
C VAL A 123 14.47 8.59 7.75
N THR A 124 14.97 9.77 8.13
CA THR A 124 14.82 10.99 7.32
C THR A 124 15.78 10.97 6.11
N GLU A 125 15.59 11.86 5.16
CA GLU A 125 16.49 12.03 4.02
C GLU A 125 17.95 12.32 4.47
N ASP A 126 18.11 13.05 5.58
CA ASP A 126 19.41 13.36 6.20
C ASP A 126 20.02 12.19 6.99
N GLY A 127 19.31 11.06 7.07
CA GLY A 127 19.78 9.87 7.78
C GLY A 127 19.53 9.89 9.29
N GLU A 128 18.67 10.79 9.78
CA GLU A 128 18.25 10.81 11.17
C GLU A 128 17.23 9.72 11.47
N LEU A 129 17.34 9.09 12.63
CA LEU A 129 16.42 8.06 13.10
C LEU A 129 15.24 8.71 13.84
N CYS A 130 14.03 8.43 13.39
CA CYS A 130 12.81 8.81 14.06
C CYS A 130 12.19 7.56 14.72
N ILE A 131 12.22 7.51 16.04
CA ILE A 131 11.86 6.33 16.83
C ILE A 131 10.61 6.64 17.67
N CYS A 132 9.56 5.85 17.52
CA CYS A 132 8.39 5.90 18.40
C CYS A 132 8.68 5.11 19.68
N ASP A 133 9.09 5.79 20.73
CA ASP A 133 9.30 5.23 22.06
C ASP A 133 7.97 5.17 22.84
N THR A 134 7.13 4.22 22.38
CA THR A 134 5.71 4.14 22.71
C THR A 134 5.43 4.01 24.20
N GLY A 135 6.21 3.16 24.90
CA GLY A 135 6.05 2.96 26.33
C GLY A 135 6.45 4.17 27.18
N ASN A 136 7.29 5.05 26.65
CA ASN A 136 7.66 6.33 27.25
C ASN A 136 6.81 7.51 26.73
N SER A 137 5.81 7.23 25.88
CA SER A 137 4.87 8.21 25.32
C SER A 137 5.57 9.38 24.61
N ARG A 138 6.52 9.09 23.73
CA ARG A 138 7.27 10.11 22.99
C ARG A 138 7.85 9.61 21.67
N VAL A 139 8.17 10.55 20.80
CA VAL A 139 8.94 10.31 19.58
C VAL A 139 10.33 10.91 19.77
N VAL A 140 11.37 10.13 19.45
CA VAL A 140 12.78 10.50 19.63
C VAL A 140 13.44 10.59 18.27
N LEU A 141 14.12 11.70 18.00
CA LEU A 141 14.99 11.86 16.84
C LEU A 141 16.45 11.77 17.28
N LEU A 142 17.17 10.84 16.65
CA LEU A 142 18.62 10.67 16.85
C LEU A 142 19.35 10.90 15.54
N ASN A 143 20.55 11.46 15.63
CA ASN A 143 21.45 11.40 14.48
C ASN A 143 22.10 10.00 14.38
N LYS A 144 22.81 9.78 13.29
CA LYS A 144 23.50 8.50 13.02
C LYS A 144 24.53 8.11 14.07
N SER A 145 25.08 9.09 14.82
CA SER A 145 26.01 8.83 15.93
C SER A 145 25.32 8.48 17.25
N GLY A 146 23.97 8.50 17.30
CA GLY A 146 23.17 8.23 18.48
C GLY A 146 22.96 9.46 19.38
N GLU A 147 23.35 10.65 18.94
CA GLU A 147 23.08 11.89 19.70
C GLU A 147 21.62 12.26 19.56
N THR A 148 21.00 12.65 20.65
CA THR A 148 19.61 13.09 20.69
C THR A 148 19.46 14.46 20.07
N LEU A 149 18.72 14.53 18.97
CA LEU A 149 18.40 15.79 18.30
C LEU A 149 17.14 16.42 18.89
N LYS A 150 16.12 15.58 19.11
CA LYS A 150 14.81 16.05 19.58
C LYS A 150 14.06 14.94 20.29
N VAL A 151 13.26 15.31 21.31
CA VAL A 151 12.30 14.44 21.97
C VAL A 151 10.96 15.15 22.03
N ILE A 152 9.92 14.53 21.44
CA ILE A 152 8.59 15.11 21.29
C ILE A 152 7.60 14.25 22.07
N GLY A 153 7.06 14.84 23.13
CA GLY A 153 6.05 14.24 24.00
C GLY A 153 4.61 14.43 23.48
N PRO A 154 3.62 14.12 24.32
CA PRO A 154 2.24 14.42 24.01
C PRO A 154 2.03 15.92 23.79
N PRO A 155 1.06 16.32 22.94
CA PRO A 155 0.70 17.72 22.80
C PRO A 155 0.32 18.35 24.14
N GLU A 156 0.79 19.55 24.40
CA GLU A 156 0.32 20.33 25.54
C GLU A 156 -1.11 20.81 25.24
N ASP A 157 -2.00 20.64 26.19
CA ASP A 157 -3.36 21.16 26.11
C ASP A 157 -3.51 22.38 27.01
N ASP A 158 -3.74 23.55 26.42
CA ASP A 158 -3.98 24.81 27.12
C ASP A 158 -5.19 24.75 28.07
N ASN A 159 -6.06 23.76 27.95
CA ASN A 159 -7.31 23.63 28.73
C ASN A 159 -7.33 22.42 29.67
N GLY A 160 -6.31 21.58 29.68
CA GLY A 160 -6.25 20.37 30.53
C GLY A 160 -7.35 19.33 30.23
N LEU A 161 -7.95 19.38 29.03
CA LEU A 161 -9.08 18.52 28.63
C LEU A 161 -8.64 17.23 27.93
N LEU A 162 -7.37 17.12 27.57
CA LEU A 162 -6.81 15.95 26.89
C LEU A 162 -6.24 14.95 27.91
N ASP A 163 -7.10 14.27 28.65
CA ASP A 163 -6.74 13.06 29.41
C ASP A 163 -6.67 11.85 28.48
N TYR A 164 -5.87 11.95 27.42
CA TYR A 164 -5.60 10.81 26.58
C TYR A 164 -4.14 10.40 26.67
N LYS A 165 -3.95 9.09 26.70
CA LYS A 165 -2.62 8.50 26.65
C LYS A 165 -2.04 8.64 25.25
N TYR A 166 -0.86 9.20 25.15
CA TYR A 166 -0.14 9.34 23.88
C TYR A 166 0.71 8.09 23.64
N TYR A 167 0.32 7.28 22.67
CA TYR A 167 1.03 6.07 22.28
C TYR A 167 1.42 6.17 20.80
N PRO A 168 2.56 6.82 20.46
CA PRO A 168 3.02 6.90 19.08
C PRO A 168 3.40 5.50 18.59
N GLN A 169 2.81 5.07 17.47
CA GLN A 169 3.07 3.75 16.87
C GLN A 169 4.00 3.85 15.68
N LYS A 170 3.85 4.86 14.85
CA LYS A 170 4.70 5.14 13.71
C LYS A 170 4.78 6.65 13.51
N ALA A 171 5.94 7.13 13.14
CA ALA A 171 6.14 8.53 12.84
C ALA A 171 7.09 8.68 11.65
N ALA A 172 6.94 9.77 10.90
CA ALA A 172 7.82 10.12 9.81
C ALA A 172 7.99 11.64 9.74
N VAL A 173 9.15 12.09 9.29
CA VAL A 173 9.45 13.51 9.08
C VAL A 173 9.36 13.80 7.59
N ASP A 174 8.60 14.81 7.21
CA ASP A 174 8.51 15.22 5.82
C ASP A 174 9.65 16.15 5.40
N ASN A 175 9.74 16.44 4.09
CA ASN A 175 10.78 17.29 3.51
C ASN A 175 10.75 18.77 3.99
N THR A 176 9.74 19.17 4.77
CA THR A 176 9.65 20.49 5.40
C THR A 176 10.06 20.46 6.89
N GLY A 177 10.45 19.30 7.39
CA GLY A 177 10.82 19.08 8.79
C GLY A 177 9.64 18.90 9.74
N ARG A 178 8.40 18.76 9.22
CA ARG A 178 7.23 18.46 10.06
C ARG A 178 7.27 16.99 10.46
N LEU A 179 7.05 16.72 11.75
CA LEU A 179 6.85 15.37 12.25
C LEU A 179 5.38 14.99 12.16
N ILE A 180 5.09 13.89 11.50
CA ILE A 180 3.76 13.34 11.33
C ILE A 180 3.69 12.03 12.10
N VAL A 181 2.77 11.93 13.06
CA VAL A 181 2.69 10.81 14.01
C VAL A 181 1.35 10.11 13.90
N ASN A 182 1.41 8.80 13.72
CA ASN A 182 0.30 7.90 13.95
C ASN A 182 0.34 7.43 15.41
N ALA A 183 -0.68 7.74 16.20
CA ALA A 183 -0.79 7.31 17.59
C ALA A 183 -2.00 6.40 17.78
N LYS A 184 -1.88 5.44 18.68
CA LYS A 184 -2.96 4.50 19.03
C LYS A 184 -4.14 5.25 19.66
N ASP A 185 -5.34 4.71 19.45
CA ASP A 185 -6.60 5.27 19.93
C ASP A 185 -6.91 6.69 19.41
N GLN A 186 -6.16 7.14 18.35
CA GLN A 186 -6.36 8.44 17.75
C GLN A 186 -7.31 8.36 16.55
N THR A 187 -8.49 8.97 16.71
CA THR A 187 -9.56 8.95 15.69
C THR A 187 -9.64 10.24 14.86
N GLN A 188 -8.88 11.28 15.22
CA GLN A 188 -8.88 12.56 14.51
C GLN A 188 -7.94 12.57 13.28
N GLY A 189 -7.22 11.49 13.06
CA GLY A 189 -6.24 11.35 12.00
C GLY A 189 -4.80 11.38 12.52
N LEU A 190 -3.86 11.75 11.66
CA LEU A 190 -2.46 11.86 12.01
C LEU A 190 -2.19 13.15 12.77
N MET A 191 -1.38 13.07 13.81
CA MET A 191 -0.92 14.24 14.56
C MET A 191 0.24 14.90 13.82
N VAL A 192 0.23 16.23 13.73
CA VAL A 192 1.25 17.00 13.04
C VAL A 192 1.94 17.93 14.01
N PHE A 193 3.27 17.86 14.03
CA PHE A 193 4.13 18.75 14.78
C PHE A 193 5.01 19.54 13.81
N ASP A 194 5.28 20.79 14.12
CA ASP A 194 6.19 21.61 13.35
C ASP A 194 7.67 21.18 13.52
N ALA A 195 8.56 21.82 12.77
CA ALA A 195 9.98 21.51 12.83
C ALA A 195 10.62 21.79 14.22
N ASN A 196 9.95 22.52 15.10
CA ASN A 196 10.42 22.75 16.47
C ASN A 196 9.82 21.75 17.48
N GLY A 197 8.89 20.88 17.04
CA GLY A 197 8.16 19.94 17.89
C GLY A 197 6.87 20.50 18.49
N GLY A 198 6.44 21.67 18.06
CA GLY A 198 5.15 22.26 18.45
C GLY A 198 3.99 21.55 17.75
N PHE A 199 2.96 21.17 18.49
CA PHE A 199 1.77 20.55 17.92
C PHE A 199 0.96 21.56 17.10
N THR A 200 0.67 21.25 15.85
CA THR A 200 -0.04 22.13 14.91
C THR A 200 -1.46 21.70 14.61
N GLY A 201 -1.82 20.43 14.90
CA GLY A 201 -3.15 19.90 14.67
C GLY A 201 -3.16 18.49 14.10
N TYR A 202 -4.30 18.12 13.49
CA TYR A 202 -4.52 16.80 12.90
C TYR A 202 -4.70 16.89 11.41
N MET A 203 -4.29 15.85 10.68
CA MET A 203 -4.48 15.74 9.24
C MET A 203 -5.02 14.36 8.85
N GLY A 204 -5.61 14.27 7.66
CA GLY A 204 -6.01 12.98 7.07
C GLY A 204 -7.18 12.31 7.79
N ALA A 205 -7.95 13.02 8.60
CA ALA A 205 -9.12 12.45 9.28
C ALA A 205 -10.01 11.66 8.32
N THR A 206 -10.46 10.48 8.74
CA THR A 206 -11.39 9.67 7.95
C THR A 206 -12.77 10.32 7.97
N PRO A 207 -13.31 10.78 6.81
CA PRO A 207 -14.64 11.33 6.78
C PRO A 207 -15.66 10.25 7.18
N VAL A 208 -16.40 10.48 8.24
CA VAL A 208 -17.52 9.63 8.62
C VAL A 208 -18.66 9.90 7.65
N LYS A 209 -18.95 8.95 6.75
CA LYS A 209 -20.15 9.02 5.91
C LYS A 209 -21.36 8.78 6.80
N THR A 210 -21.96 9.86 7.30
CA THR A 210 -23.27 9.77 7.96
C THR A 210 -24.35 9.61 6.89
N ASN A 211 -25.08 8.51 6.95
CA ASN A 211 -26.26 8.32 6.12
C ASN A 211 -27.36 9.27 6.59
N ALA A 212 -27.99 10.03 5.68
CA ALA A 212 -29.08 10.95 6.01
C ALA A 212 -30.24 10.25 6.75
N ALA A 213 -30.53 8.97 6.41
CA ALA A 213 -31.47 8.15 7.13
C ALA A 213 -31.07 7.90 8.60
N GLU A 214 -29.77 7.75 8.86
CA GLU A 214 -29.25 7.52 10.21
C GLU A 214 -29.29 8.79 11.06
N LEU A 215 -29.00 9.95 10.47
CA LEU A 215 -29.20 11.25 11.13
C LEU A 215 -30.67 11.49 11.46
N PHE A 216 -31.58 11.10 10.57
CA PHE A 216 -33.02 11.15 10.80
C PHE A 216 -33.43 10.25 11.96
N TRP A 217 -33.02 8.98 11.99
CA TRP A 217 -33.32 8.05 13.09
C TRP A 217 -32.66 8.48 14.42
N ARG A 218 -31.48 9.08 14.40
CA ARG A 218 -30.85 9.64 15.60
C ARG A 218 -31.65 10.79 16.22
N SER A 219 -32.37 11.58 15.43
CA SER A 219 -33.20 12.67 15.97
C SER A 219 -34.38 12.16 16.78
N PHE A 220 -34.88 10.94 16.49
CA PHE A 220 -35.98 10.28 17.22
C PHE A 220 -35.52 9.29 18.30
N SER A 221 -34.23 9.03 18.41
CA SER A 221 -33.68 8.05 19.36
C SER A 221 -33.63 8.63 20.79
N THR A 222 -33.92 7.79 21.78
CA THR A 222 -33.76 8.14 23.20
C THR A 222 -32.28 8.28 23.58
N LYS A 223 -31.97 8.93 24.72
CA LYS A 223 -30.58 9.06 25.21
C LYS A 223 -29.87 7.71 25.39
N GLU A 224 -30.61 6.66 25.80
CA GLU A 224 -30.10 5.31 26.00
C GLU A 224 -29.89 4.59 24.65
N GLN A 225 -30.79 4.77 23.71
CA GLN A 225 -30.63 4.24 22.35
C GLN A 225 -29.45 4.91 21.64
N ARG A 226 -29.21 6.22 21.83
CA ARG A 226 -28.01 6.92 21.30
C ARG A 226 -26.71 6.42 21.94
N ARG A 227 -26.74 6.02 23.21
CA ARG A 227 -25.58 5.41 23.89
C ARG A 227 -25.27 4.00 23.39
N ARG A 228 -26.29 3.23 22.98
CA ARG A 228 -26.15 1.88 22.42
C ARG A 228 -25.94 1.87 20.92
N ALA A 229 -26.32 2.93 20.20
CA ALA A 229 -25.98 3.07 18.79
C ALA A 229 -24.45 3.07 18.67
N MET A 230 -23.92 2.13 17.88
CA MET A 230 -22.49 2.07 17.59
C MET A 230 -22.01 3.48 17.25
N ARG A 231 -21.08 4.02 18.02
CA ARG A 231 -20.32 5.18 17.60
C ARG A 231 -19.59 4.71 16.35
N PHE A 232 -19.87 5.32 15.21
CA PHE A 232 -18.97 5.22 14.07
C PHE A 232 -17.66 5.86 14.52
N VAL A 233 -16.77 5.02 15.00
CA VAL A 233 -15.41 5.44 15.31
C VAL A 233 -14.71 5.52 13.95
N PRO A 234 -14.12 6.65 13.56
CA PRO A 234 -13.27 6.72 12.39
C PRO A 234 -12.22 5.62 12.46
N SER A 235 -11.85 5.06 11.32
CA SER A 235 -10.81 4.03 11.27
C SER A 235 -9.48 4.64 11.73
N GLU A 236 -8.84 4.00 12.69
CA GLU A 236 -7.48 4.34 13.11
C GLU A 236 -6.49 3.92 12.03
N TYR A 237 -5.46 4.70 11.85
CA TYR A 237 -4.30 4.32 11.05
C TYR A 237 -3.39 3.39 11.86
N ASN A 238 -2.72 2.47 11.17
CA ASN A 238 -1.77 1.54 11.80
C ASN A 238 -0.34 1.74 11.30
N ASN A 239 -0.17 2.33 10.14
CA ASN A 239 1.17 2.63 9.62
C ASN A 239 1.18 3.89 8.75
N ILE A 240 2.36 4.47 8.57
CA ILE A 240 2.63 5.67 7.79
C ILE A 240 4.00 5.56 7.13
N ASP A 241 4.08 6.00 5.86
CA ASP A 241 5.34 6.28 5.17
C ASP A 241 5.18 7.51 4.27
N ILE A 242 6.28 8.16 3.89
CA ILE A 242 6.27 9.40 3.11
C ILE A 242 7.20 9.22 1.90
N ASP A 243 6.71 9.56 0.70
CA ASP A 243 7.54 9.55 -0.51
C ASP A 243 8.38 10.84 -0.65
N GLU A 244 9.33 10.82 -1.58
CA GLU A 244 10.22 11.94 -1.91
C GLU A 244 9.48 13.24 -2.32
N ASN A 245 8.22 13.12 -2.76
CA ASN A 245 7.37 14.25 -3.14
C ASN A 245 6.49 14.74 -1.98
N GLY A 246 6.65 14.18 -0.77
CA GLY A 246 5.91 14.54 0.43
C GLY A 246 4.48 13.98 0.47
N PHE A 247 4.13 13.00 -0.38
CA PHE A 247 2.86 12.29 -0.23
C PHE A 247 2.98 11.26 0.89
N ILE A 248 1.95 11.21 1.73
CA ILE A 248 1.89 10.41 2.92
C ILE A 248 1.00 9.18 2.64
N PHE A 249 1.57 8.01 2.73
CA PHE A 249 0.85 6.75 2.65
C PHE A 249 0.44 6.30 4.04
N VAL A 250 -0.81 5.90 4.19
CA VAL A 250 -1.32 5.39 5.46
C VAL A 250 -2.15 4.15 5.25
N THR A 251 -2.08 3.23 6.19
CA THR A 251 -2.87 2.01 6.22
C THR A 251 -3.78 1.97 7.45
N SER A 252 -4.82 1.13 7.40
CA SER A 252 -5.77 0.95 8.50
C SER A 252 -6.22 -0.50 8.61
N TYR A 253 -6.19 -1.08 9.81
CA TYR A 253 -6.69 -2.44 10.06
C TYR A 253 -8.19 -2.57 9.88
N SER A 254 -8.95 -1.63 10.42
CA SER A 254 -10.42 -1.76 10.52
C SER A 254 -11.13 -1.63 9.19
N ALA A 255 -10.54 -0.95 8.21
CA ALA A 255 -11.12 -0.71 6.90
C ALA A 255 -10.30 -1.34 5.77
N GLN A 256 -9.17 -1.96 6.07
CA GLN A 256 -8.18 -2.50 5.11
C GLN A 256 -7.96 -1.54 3.92
N LYS A 257 -7.89 -0.24 4.25
CA LYS A 257 -7.82 0.83 3.26
C LYS A 257 -6.46 1.48 3.33
N ILE A 258 -5.92 1.71 2.15
CA ILE A 258 -4.75 2.53 1.96
C ILE A 258 -5.23 3.90 1.51
N ARG A 259 -4.54 4.93 1.97
CA ARG A 259 -4.72 6.29 1.48
C ARG A 259 -3.38 6.87 1.10
N ARG A 260 -3.37 7.66 0.06
CA ARG A 260 -2.27 8.52 -0.30
C ARG A 260 -2.71 9.95 -0.07
N LEU A 261 -2.18 10.56 0.99
CA LEU A 261 -2.53 11.93 1.36
C LEU A 261 -1.51 12.88 0.73
N ASN A 262 -1.98 14.02 0.21
CA ASN A 262 -1.06 15.08 -0.14
C ASN A 262 -0.53 15.79 1.13
N PRO A 263 0.49 16.66 1.06
CA PRO A 263 1.04 17.38 2.22
C PRO A 263 0.02 18.19 3.03
N GLY A 264 -1.16 18.47 2.46
CA GLY A 264 -2.29 19.10 3.14
C GLY A 264 -3.28 18.13 3.78
N GLY A 265 -2.99 16.81 3.77
CA GLY A 265 -3.82 15.76 4.40
C GLY A 265 -5.05 15.32 3.58
N LYS A 266 -5.19 15.76 2.32
CA LYS A 266 -6.28 15.33 1.44
C LYS A 266 -5.92 14.02 0.74
N ASN A 267 -6.80 13.02 0.81
CA ASN A 267 -6.62 11.78 0.06
C ASN A 267 -6.72 12.04 -1.45
N VAL A 268 -5.65 11.72 -2.17
CA VAL A 268 -5.52 11.87 -3.62
C VAL A 268 -5.53 10.54 -4.37
N LEU A 269 -5.57 9.41 -3.64
CA LEU A 269 -5.67 8.10 -4.27
C LEU A 269 -7.01 7.98 -4.98
N LYS A 270 -6.98 7.64 -6.27
CA LYS A 270 -8.19 7.45 -7.07
C LYS A 270 -8.89 6.17 -6.64
N THR A 271 -10.12 6.30 -6.14
CA THR A 271 -10.94 5.17 -5.70
C THR A 271 -11.74 4.52 -6.83
N ASN A 272 -11.70 5.09 -8.04
CA ASN A 272 -12.42 4.61 -9.22
C ASN A 272 -11.54 3.73 -10.13
N ALA A 273 -10.31 3.42 -9.71
CA ALA A 273 -9.50 2.42 -10.39
C ALA A 273 -10.26 1.07 -10.37
N TYR A 274 -10.07 0.26 -11.39
CA TYR A 274 -10.70 -1.06 -11.53
C TYR A 274 -10.50 -1.95 -10.29
N TYR A 275 -9.47 -1.66 -9.50
CA TYR A 275 -9.14 -2.38 -8.28
C TYR A 275 -8.90 -1.40 -7.15
N ASN A 276 -9.57 -1.66 -6.04
CA ASN A 276 -9.22 -0.98 -4.81
C ASN A 276 -7.87 -1.53 -4.31
N PRO A 277 -6.94 -0.69 -3.85
CA PRO A 277 -5.64 -1.13 -3.36
C PRO A 277 -5.73 -1.75 -1.97
N TYR A 278 -6.36 -2.92 -1.84
CA TYR A 278 -6.69 -3.53 -0.54
C TYR A 278 -6.04 -4.88 -0.30
N GLY A 279 -5.08 -5.27 -1.12
CA GLY A 279 -4.52 -6.61 -1.09
C GLY A 279 -5.32 -7.59 -1.97
N ASP A 280 -5.51 -8.81 -1.50
CA ASP A 280 -6.27 -9.80 -2.25
C ASP A 280 -7.75 -9.42 -2.40
N LEU A 281 -8.28 -9.63 -3.61
CA LEU A 281 -9.68 -9.43 -3.88
C LEU A 281 -10.49 -10.57 -3.24
N GLU A 282 -11.54 -10.21 -2.53
CA GLU A 282 -12.52 -11.18 -2.04
C GLU A 282 -13.40 -11.62 -3.21
N THR A 283 -13.19 -12.83 -3.72
CA THR A 283 -14.00 -13.39 -4.81
C THR A 283 -14.92 -14.49 -4.32
N GLY A 284 -16.22 -14.42 -4.66
CA GLY A 284 -17.20 -15.48 -4.45
C GLY A 284 -17.74 -15.65 -3.02
N ILE A 285 -18.28 -16.84 -2.73
CA ILE A 285 -18.99 -17.19 -1.48
C ILE A 285 -18.06 -17.11 -0.23
N ARG A 286 -16.75 -17.07 -0.42
CA ARG A 286 -15.76 -16.90 0.66
C ARG A 286 -15.76 -15.49 1.28
N SER A 287 -16.34 -14.49 0.62
CA SER A 287 -16.62 -13.16 1.19
C SER A 287 -17.40 -13.21 2.52
N LEU A 288 -18.06 -14.33 2.81
CA LEU A 288 -18.80 -14.54 4.07
C LEU A 288 -17.93 -15.06 5.22
N SER A 289 -16.71 -15.54 4.96
CA SER A 289 -15.77 -15.93 6.01
C SER A 289 -14.68 -14.87 6.15
N GLN A 290 -14.74 -14.07 7.20
CA GLN A 290 -13.78 -12.99 7.53
C GLN A 290 -12.30 -13.44 7.64
N SER A 291 -12.00 -14.72 7.41
CA SER A 291 -10.69 -15.32 7.69
C SER A 291 -9.67 -15.21 6.55
N GLN A 292 -9.99 -14.58 5.42
CA GLN A 292 -9.09 -14.51 4.26
C GLN A 292 -8.86 -13.12 3.66
N SER A 293 -9.43 -12.06 4.22
CA SER A 293 -9.09 -10.71 3.79
C SER A 293 -7.65 -10.36 4.20
N SER A 294 -6.92 -9.66 3.32
CA SER A 294 -5.53 -9.25 3.61
C SER A 294 -5.46 -8.36 4.84
N THR A 295 -4.67 -8.75 5.83
CA THR A 295 -4.36 -7.92 7.01
C THR A 295 -3.13 -7.09 6.69
N ILE A 296 -3.35 -5.83 6.32
CA ILE A 296 -2.27 -4.91 5.96
C ILE A 296 -1.58 -4.42 7.23
N VAL A 297 -0.29 -4.70 7.35
CA VAL A 297 0.51 -4.33 8.52
C VAL A 297 1.49 -3.21 8.23
N ASP A 298 1.92 -3.07 6.97
CA ASP A 298 2.89 -2.06 6.60
C ASP A 298 2.67 -1.52 5.20
N VAL A 299 3.19 -0.33 4.95
CA VAL A 299 3.25 0.33 3.65
C VAL A 299 4.61 1.01 3.51
N SER A 300 5.22 0.88 2.36
CA SER A 300 6.45 1.62 2.04
C SER A 300 6.34 2.27 0.67
N ALA A 301 6.75 3.52 0.61
CA ALA A 301 6.94 4.27 -0.61
C ALA A 301 8.18 3.75 -1.35
N GLY A 302 8.04 3.49 -2.64
CA GLY A 302 9.10 3.04 -3.52
C GLY A 302 9.50 4.10 -4.55
N PRO A 303 10.41 3.76 -5.47
CA PRO A 303 10.88 4.69 -6.48
C PRO A 303 9.77 5.04 -7.49
N ASP A 304 9.91 6.19 -8.16
CA ASP A 304 9.05 6.62 -9.28
C ASP A 304 7.54 6.68 -8.92
N GLY A 305 7.20 6.91 -7.63
CA GLY A 305 5.83 7.01 -7.14
C GLY A 305 5.10 5.69 -6.97
N VAL A 306 5.79 4.55 -7.06
CA VAL A 306 5.21 3.26 -6.66
C VAL A 306 5.17 3.14 -5.14
N TYR A 307 4.32 2.26 -4.64
CA TYR A 307 4.30 1.89 -3.23
C TYR A 307 3.92 0.43 -3.06
N SER A 308 4.42 -0.17 -2.02
CA SER A 308 4.10 -1.56 -1.67
C SER A 308 3.41 -1.65 -0.32
N ILE A 309 2.53 -2.63 -0.18
CA ILE A 309 1.88 -2.98 1.07
C ILE A 309 2.18 -4.42 1.43
N LEU A 310 2.27 -4.68 2.72
CA LEU A 310 2.55 -5.99 3.29
C LEU A 310 1.30 -6.56 3.95
N SER A 311 0.90 -7.75 3.52
CA SER A 311 -0.18 -8.50 4.14
C SER A 311 0.38 -9.60 5.03
N GLN A 312 0.15 -9.49 6.34
CA GLN A 312 0.70 -10.44 7.32
C GLN A 312 0.06 -11.83 7.24
N ASN A 313 -1.27 -11.88 7.09
CA ASN A 313 -1.98 -13.16 7.09
C ASN A 313 -1.78 -13.97 5.82
N THR A 314 -1.56 -13.32 4.67
CA THR A 314 -1.29 -13.98 3.39
C THR A 314 0.20 -14.10 3.08
N GLY A 315 1.06 -13.37 3.81
CA GLY A 315 2.50 -13.32 3.55
C GLY A 315 2.83 -12.72 2.18
N ARG A 316 2.00 -11.81 1.66
CA ARG A 316 2.15 -11.26 0.32
C ARG A 316 2.46 -9.78 0.34
N VAL A 317 3.24 -9.37 -0.64
CA VAL A 317 3.52 -7.98 -0.95
C VAL A 317 2.77 -7.62 -2.23
N PHE A 318 2.02 -6.53 -2.17
CA PHE A 318 1.27 -5.97 -3.29
C PHE A 318 1.87 -4.63 -3.66
N THR A 319 2.27 -4.45 -4.89
CA THR A 319 2.86 -3.19 -5.37
C THR A 319 1.90 -2.47 -6.31
N TYR A 320 1.79 -1.17 -6.14
CA TYR A 320 0.88 -0.30 -6.87
C TYR A 320 1.61 0.89 -7.47
N ASP A 321 1.08 1.44 -8.56
CA ASP A 321 1.51 2.73 -9.08
C ASP A 321 0.92 3.91 -8.29
N SER A 322 1.32 5.13 -8.61
CA SER A 322 0.84 6.36 -7.99
C SER A 322 -0.67 6.60 -8.18
N GLY A 323 -1.29 5.96 -9.15
CA GLY A 323 -2.73 5.98 -9.42
C GLY A 323 -3.53 4.96 -8.62
N GLY A 324 -2.85 4.01 -7.96
CA GLY A 324 -3.45 2.90 -7.21
C GLY A 324 -3.75 1.67 -8.06
N ASN A 325 -3.16 1.55 -9.26
CA ASN A 325 -3.27 0.34 -10.06
C ASN A 325 -2.27 -0.70 -9.55
N LEU A 326 -2.74 -1.94 -9.38
CA LEU A 326 -1.90 -3.05 -8.97
C LEU A 326 -0.92 -3.41 -10.09
N LEU A 327 0.37 -3.39 -9.77
CA LEU A 327 1.45 -3.70 -10.70
C LEU A 327 1.79 -5.19 -10.69
N TYR A 328 2.05 -5.73 -9.53
CA TYR A 328 2.41 -7.13 -9.31
C TYR A 328 2.23 -7.53 -7.86
N ILE A 329 2.21 -8.85 -7.64
CA ILE A 329 2.11 -9.48 -6.33
C ILE A 329 3.23 -10.51 -6.24
N PHE A 330 3.87 -10.62 -5.07
CA PHE A 330 4.84 -11.67 -4.78
C PHE A 330 4.81 -12.11 -3.32
N GLY A 331 5.53 -13.17 -2.99
CA GLY A 331 5.55 -13.79 -1.68
C GLY A 331 4.37 -14.75 -1.48
N GLY A 332 4.21 -15.20 -0.27
CA GLY A 332 3.17 -16.14 0.15
C GLY A 332 3.37 -16.54 1.59
N LYS A 333 2.34 -17.08 2.23
CA LYS A 333 2.38 -17.53 3.62
C LYS A 333 3.06 -18.90 3.73
N GLY A 334 4.09 -19.00 4.56
CA GLY A 334 4.73 -20.30 4.81
C GLY A 334 6.10 -20.18 5.45
N SER A 335 6.73 -21.36 5.64
CA SER A 335 8.06 -21.51 6.25
C SER A 335 9.18 -21.78 5.23
N ALA A 336 8.86 -21.91 3.94
CA ALA A 336 9.89 -22.04 2.92
C ALA A 336 10.70 -20.73 2.80
N ALA A 337 11.92 -20.81 2.29
CA ALA A 337 12.84 -19.67 2.28
C ALA A 337 12.26 -18.42 1.57
N ASN A 338 11.57 -18.60 0.46
CA ASN A 338 10.93 -17.54 -0.33
C ASN A 338 9.55 -17.11 0.21
N LEU A 339 9.02 -17.78 1.23
CA LEU A 339 7.73 -17.47 1.84
C LEU A 339 7.91 -16.67 3.14
N LEU A 340 6.83 -15.99 3.57
CA LEU A 340 6.80 -15.14 4.75
C LEU A 340 5.93 -15.79 5.84
N SER A 341 6.50 -15.98 7.04
CA SER A 341 5.80 -16.60 8.16
C SER A 341 5.08 -15.60 9.05
N THR A 342 5.78 -14.61 9.56
CA THR A 342 5.24 -13.53 10.42
C THR A 342 5.83 -12.18 10.02
N PRO A 343 5.57 -11.72 8.77
CA PRO A 343 6.14 -10.47 8.32
C PRO A 343 5.50 -9.28 9.06
N THR A 344 6.32 -8.29 9.44
CA THR A 344 5.90 -7.11 10.22
C THR A 344 6.22 -5.79 9.55
N ALA A 345 7.34 -5.74 8.83
CA ALA A 345 7.75 -4.50 8.17
C ALA A 345 8.29 -4.78 6.77
N LEU A 346 8.19 -3.76 5.94
CA LEU A 346 8.65 -3.76 4.57
C LEU A 346 9.31 -2.41 4.28
N CYS A 347 10.46 -2.41 3.63
CA CYS A 347 11.10 -1.18 3.17
C CYS A 347 11.82 -1.38 1.84
N TYR A 348 11.90 -0.31 1.06
CA TYR A 348 12.63 -0.30 -0.20
C TYR A 348 14.12 0.00 0.03
N ARG A 349 14.96 -0.63 -0.78
CA ARG A 349 16.37 -0.32 -0.95
C ARG A 349 16.68 -0.21 -2.44
N GLY A 350 16.54 0.97 -2.99
CA GLY A 350 16.47 1.16 -4.43
C GLY A 350 15.26 0.46 -5.01
N THR A 351 15.45 -0.53 -5.90
CA THR A 351 14.39 -1.40 -6.43
C THR A 351 14.23 -2.71 -5.65
N ASP A 352 15.20 -3.07 -4.78
CA ASP A 352 15.08 -4.22 -3.89
C ASP A 352 14.07 -3.94 -2.77
N ILE A 353 13.44 -4.99 -2.24
CA ILE A 353 12.52 -4.92 -1.10
C ILE A 353 13.06 -5.78 0.03
N ILE A 354 13.16 -5.19 1.23
CA ILE A 354 13.49 -5.90 2.46
C ILE A 354 12.19 -6.13 3.23
N VAL A 355 11.95 -7.37 3.63
CA VAL A 355 10.83 -7.74 4.52
C VAL A 355 11.40 -8.27 5.83
N ALA A 356 10.93 -7.71 6.95
CA ALA A 356 11.28 -8.14 8.28
C ALA A 356 10.33 -9.20 8.79
N GLU A 357 10.88 -10.26 9.38
CA GLU A 357 10.16 -11.38 9.96
C GLU A 357 10.27 -11.34 11.49
N GLN A 358 9.13 -11.21 12.15
CA GLN A 358 9.08 -11.03 13.61
C GLN A 358 9.64 -12.23 14.37
N ASP A 359 9.05 -13.40 14.19
CA ASP A 359 9.36 -14.58 15.00
C ASP A 359 10.69 -15.22 14.62
N ALA A 360 11.07 -15.11 13.34
CA ALA A 360 12.35 -15.60 12.86
C ALA A 360 13.52 -14.67 13.19
N GLY A 361 13.24 -13.42 13.60
CA GLY A 361 14.27 -12.41 13.89
C GLY A 361 15.24 -12.22 12.72
N CYS A 362 14.74 -12.19 11.49
CA CYS A 362 15.56 -12.07 10.29
C CYS A 362 14.99 -11.05 9.29
N LEU A 363 15.83 -10.68 8.33
CA LEU A 363 15.45 -9.86 7.19
C LEU A 363 15.52 -10.71 5.92
N LYS A 364 14.53 -10.59 5.06
CA LYS A 364 14.52 -11.21 3.73
C LYS A 364 14.66 -10.15 2.66
N LEU A 365 15.73 -10.22 1.89
CA LEU A 365 15.99 -9.33 0.76
C LEU A 365 15.45 -9.98 -0.52
N PHE A 366 14.48 -9.32 -1.12
CA PHE A 366 13.93 -9.66 -2.43
C PHE A 366 14.45 -8.69 -3.47
N SER A 367 15.00 -9.23 -4.57
CA SER A 367 15.44 -8.41 -5.70
C SER A 367 14.43 -8.47 -6.84
N SER A 368 14.29 -7.34 -7.53
CA SER A 368 13.45 -7.24 -8.72
C SER A 368 13.94 -8.18 -9.81
N GLU A 369 13.00 -8.85 -10.46
CA GLU A 369 13.23 -9.63 -11.69
C GLU A 369 12.98 -8.76 -12.91
N GLU A 370 13.49 -9.15 -14.06
CA GLU A 370 13.35 -8.38 -15.31
C GLU A 370 11.91 -7.93 -15.62
N TYR A 371 10.91 -8.71 -15.21
CA TYR A 371 9.50 -8.36 -15.39
C TYR A 371 9.12 -7.11 -14.57
N ALA A 372 9.49 -7.05 -13.30
CA ALA A 372 9.27 -5.89 -12.47
C ALA A 372 10.13 -4.70 -12.91
N GLU A 373 11.38 -4.94 -13.32
CA GLU A 373 12.27 -3.89 -13.81
C GLU A 373 11.75 -3.20 -15.07
N ASP A 374 11.16 -3.95 -16.02
CA ASP A 374 10.52 -3.37 -17.21
C ASP A 374 9.30 -2.52 -16.82
N ILE A 375 8.47 -2.96 -15.84
CA ILE A 375 7.33 -2.20 -15.34
C ILE A 375 7.79 -0.90 -14.67
N LEU A 376 8.77 -0.97 -13.76
CA LEU A 376 9.33 0.20 -13.08
C LEU A 376 9.98 1.18 -14.07
N THR A 377 10.67 0.64 -15.08
CA THR A 377 11.28 1.43 -16.17
C THR A 377 10.21 2.17 -16.98
N ALA A 378 9.11 1.48 -17.32
CA ALA A 378 8.00 2.11 -18.04
C ALA A 378 7.36 3.25 -17.22
N LEU A 379 7.15 3.05 -15.92
CA LEU A 379 6.61 4.08 -15.03
C LEU A 379 7.56 5.28 -14.88
N ARG A 380 8.86 5.04 -14.81
CA ARG A 380 9.88 6.09 -14.79
C ARG A 380 9.83 6.94 -16.06
N PHE A 381 9.74 6.33 -17.23
CA PHE A 381 9.61 7.06 -18.50
C PHE A 381 8.27 7.78 -18.58
N HIS A 382 7.20 7.19 -18.04
CA HIS A 382 5.89 7.86 -17.92
C HIS A 382 5.98 9.15 -17.10
N THR A 383 6.61 9.10 -15.94
CA THR A 383 6.79 10.25 -15.03
C THR A 383 7.66 11.33 -15.69
N ASN A 384 8.67 10.93 -16.44
CA ASN A 384 9.59 11.85 -17.16
C ASN A 384 9.02 12.37 -18.48
N GLY A 385 7.87 11.85 -18.95
CA GLY A 385 7.25 12.25 -20.24
C GLY A 385 7.99 11.72 -21.48
N ASP A 386 8.85 10.70 -21.35
CA ASP A 386 9.56 10.07 -22.46
C ASP A 386 8.69 8.97 -23.09
N TYR A 387 7.71 9.38 -23.86
CA TYR A 387 6.65 8.53 -24.40
C TYR A 387 7.14 7.40 -25.31
N GLU A 388 8.23 7.62 -26.06
CA GLU A 388 8.79 6.60 -26.95
C GLU A 388 9.41 5.46 -26.13
N LYS A 389 10.23 5.79 -25.13
CA LYS A 389 10.85 4.78 -24.27
C LYS A 389 9.83 4.12 -23.33
N GLU A 390 8.81 4.86 -22.90
CA GLU A 390 7.69 4.30 -22.14
C GLU A 390 7.00 3.20 -22.96
N LYS A 391 6.70 3.48 -24.24
CA LYS A 391 6.08 2.51 -25.16
C LYS A 391 6.92 1.25 -25.28
N GLU A 392 8.22 1.40 -25.58
CA GLU A 392 9.13 0.27 -25.70
C GLU A 392 9.20 -0.58 -24.41
N ALA A 393 9.18 0.07 -23.26
CA ALA A 393 9.21 -0.64 -21.98
C ALA A 393 7.91 -1.43 -21.73
N TRP A 394 6.74 -0.85 -22.01
CA TRP A 394 5.48 -1.59 -21.92
C TRP A 394 5.38 -2.74 -22.93
N GLU A 395 5.93 -2.57 -24.14
CA GLU A 395 6.00 -3.64 -25.13
C GLU A 395 6.88 -4.81 -24.62
N ARG A 396 8.01 -4.54 -23.94
CA ARG A 396 8.81 -5.60 -23.31
C ARG A 396 8.05 -6.32 -22.19
N VAL A 397 7.27 -5.58 -21.38
CA VAL A 397 6.38 -6.19 -20.39
C VAL A 397 5.39 -7.15 -21.06
N LEU A 398 4.78 -6.76 -22.18
CA LEU A 398 3.82 -7.61 -22.91
C LEU A 398 4.47 -8.83 -23.57
N VAL A 399 5.74 -8.78 -23.94
CA VAL A 399 6.49 -9.96 -24.40
C VAL A 399 6.59 -11.02 -23.29
N LYS A 400 6.77 -10.59 -22.04
CA LYS A 400 6.85 -11.47 -20.87
C LYS A 400 5.48 -11.90 -20.36
N ASN A 401 4.49 -11.02 -20.44
CA ASN A 401 3.12 -11.24 -19.98
C ASN A 401 2.09 -10.56 -20.91
N ASN A 402 1.67 -11.27 -21.94
CA ASN A 402 0.70 -10.75 -22.91
C ASN A 402 -0.73 -10.58 -22.36
N ASN A 403 -1.01 -11.09 -21.17
CA ASN A 403 -2.30 -10.92 -20.49
C ASN A 403 -2.31 -9.73 -19.54
N TYR A 404 -1.26 -8.90 -19.52
CA TYR A 404 -1.16 -7.77 -18.62
C TYR A 404 -1.98 -6.57 -19.11
N GLU A 405 -3.25 -6.55 -18.75
CA GLU A 405 -4.23 -5.54 -19.20
C GLU A 405 -3.81 -4.11 -18.88
N LEU A 406 -3.10 -3.88 -17.76
CA LEU A 406 -2.60 -2.56 -17.38
C LEU A 406 -1.58 -2.01 -18.41
N ALA A 407 -0.69 -2.84 -18.96
CA ALA A 407 0.24 -2.41 -20.01
C ALA A 407 -0.51 -1.93 -21.25
N TYR A 408 -1.54 -2.66 -21.68
CA TYR A 408 -2.41 -2.21 -22.78
C TYR A 408 -3.13 -0.90 -22.47
N GLN A 409 -3.52 -0.69 -21.22
CA GLN A 409 -4.15 0.57 -20.82
C GLN A 409 -3.18 1.76 -20.93
N TYR A 410 -1.92 1.58 -20.48
CA TYR A 410 -0.87 2.59 -20.65
C TYR A 410 -0.56 2.87 -22.10
N LEU A 411 -0.36 1.82 -22.93
CA LEU A 411 -0.14 1.95 -24.37
C LEU A 411 -1.31 2.64 -25.08
N GLY A 412 -2.54 2.36 -24.65
CA GLY A 412 -3.75 3.04 -25.15
C GLY A 412 -3.76 4.54 -24.82
N LYS A 413 -3.36 4.92 -23.60
CA LYS A 413 -3.23 6.32 -23.18
C LYS A 413 -2.12 7.03 -23.97
N LEU A 414 -0.97 6.38 -24.17
CA LEU A 414 0.13 6.90 -24.98
C LEU A 414 -0.30 7.16 -26.42
N SER A 415 -0.91 6.16 -27.06
CA SER A 415 -1.41 6.31 -28.43
C SER A 415 -2.49 7.39 -28.54
N TYR A 416 -3.29 7.59 -27.49
CA TYR A 416 -4.27 8.68 -27.43
C TYR A 416 -3.59 10.05 -27.35
N ILE A 417 -2.55 10.21 -26.52
CA ILE A 417 -1.77 11.46 -26.39
C ILE A 417 -1.04 11.80 -27.67
N THR A 418 -0.49 10.81 -28.36
CA THR A 418 0.19 10.95 -29.66
C THR A 418 -0.77 11.03 -30.85
N GLU A 419 -2.07 11.14 -30.60
CA GLU A 419 -3.15 11.30 -31.58
C GLU A 419 -3.34 10.08 -32.52
N ASP A 420 -2.72 8.95 -32.27
CA ASP A 420 -3.04 7.69 -32.96
C ASP A 420 -4.26 7.03 -32.32
N TYR A 421 -5.43 7.65 -32.58
CA TYR A 421 -6.70 7.18 -32.00
C TYR A 421 -7.10 5.78 -32.45
N LYS A 422 -6.61 5.32 -33.62
CA LYS A 422 -6.89 3.99 -34.12
C LYS A 422 -6.13 2.93 -33.29
N GLU A 423 -4.88 3.21 -33.03
CA GLU A 423 -4.04 2.35 -32.19
C GLU A 423 -4.52 2.39 -30.74
N ALA A 424 -4.85 3.58 -30.23
CA ALA A 424 -5.43 3.76 -28.91
C ALA A 424 -6.68 2.88 -28.69
N MET A 425 -7.62 2.88 -29.66
CA MET A 425 -8.82 2.02 -29.58
C MET A 425 -8.45 0.54 -29.55
N ARG A 426 -7.42 0.11 -30.29
CA ARG A 426 -6.96 -1.28 -30.30
C ARG A 426 -6.46 -1.69 -28.92
N TYR A 427 -5.60 -0.88 -28.31
CA TYR A 427 -5.04 -1.14 -26.99
C TYR A 427 -6.11 -1.08 -25.89
N PHE A 428 -7.00 -0.07 -25.89
CA PHE A 428 -8.08 -0.01 -24.92
C PHE A 428 -9.04 -1.20 -25.03
N LYS A 429 -9.22 -1.75 -26.23
CA LYS A 429 -10.01 -2.98 -26.42
C LYS A 429 -9.32 -4.19 -25.76
N TYR A 430 -7.99 -4.32 -25.89
CA TYR A 430 -7.22 -5.38 -25.22
C TYR A 430 -7.21 -5.20 -23.70
N ALA A 431 -7.18 -3.96 -23.21
CA ALA A 431 -7.30 -3.63 -21.80
C ALA A 431 -8.74 -3.76 -21.25
N SER A 432 -9.73 -4.10 -22.07
CA SER A 432 -11.14 -4.07 -21.68
C SER A 432 -11.62 -2.71 -21.16
N ASP A 433 -10.90 -1.62 -21.50
CA ASP A 433 -11.21 -0.25 -21.12
C ASP A 433 -12.22 0.41 -22.06
N LYS A 434 -13.50 0.28 -21.70
CA LYS A 434 -14.61 0.84 -22.49
C LYS A 434 -14.60 2.37 -22.52
N GLU A 435 -14.17 3.02 -21.44
CA GLU A 435 -14.14 4.49 -21.35
C GLU A 435 -13.05 5.05 -22.25
N GLY A 436 -11.82 4.52 -22.15
CA GLY A 436 -10.71 4.90 -23.02
C GLY A 436 -11.03 4.67 -24.48
N TYR A 437 -11.62 3.51 -24.82
CA TYR A 437 -12.06 3.20 -26.17
C TYR A 437 -13.05 4.23 -26.70
N SER A 438 -14.09 4.57 -25.93
CA SER A 438 -15.12 5.53 -26.33
C SER A 438 -14.55 6.93 -26.53
N LYS A 439 -13.63 7.37 -25.66
CA LYS A 439 -12.91 8.65 -25.81
C LYS A 439 -12.09 8.69 -27.12
N ALA A 440 -11.32 7.64 -27.39
CA ALA A 440 -10.52 7.54 -28.60
C ALA A 440 -11.37 7.51 -29.88
N LEU A 441 -12.48 6.76 -29.86
CA LEU A 441 -13.45 6.72 -30.96
C LEU A 441 -14.06 8.10 -31.22
N SER A 442 -14.49 8.82 -30.17
CA SER A 442 -15.06 10.15 -30.32
C SER A 442 -14.07 11.13 -30.95
N ARG A 443 -12.80 11.08 -30.55
CA ARG A 443 -11.75 11.91 -31.15
C ARG A 443 -11.47 11.54 -32.59
N GLN A 444 -11.40 10.24 -32.90
CA GLN A 444 -11.20 9.79 -34.27
C GLN A 444 -12.33 10.26 -35.21
N LEU A 445 -13.59 10.21 -34.75
CA LEU A 445 -14.74 10.68 -35.53
C LEU A 445 -14.70 12.21 -35.72
N ALA A 446 -14.30 12.98 -34.68
CA ALA A 446 -14.12 14.43 -34.78
C ALA A 446 -13.08 14.79 -35.85
N VAL A 447 -11.88 14.20 -35.79
CA VAL A 447 -10.81 14.43 -36.78
C VAL A 447 -11.25 14.05 -38.22
N ARG A 448 -12.02 12.96 -38.36
CA ARG A 448 -12.57 12.59 -39.68
C ARG A 448 -13.61 13.60 -40.17
N GLY A 449 -14.47 14.10 -39.28
CA GLY A 449 -15.46 15.14 -39.58
C GLY A 449 -14.79 16.44 -40.04
N GLU A 450 -13.78 16.90 -39.31
CA GLU A 450 -12.99 18.10 -39.67
C GLU A 450 -12.33 17.96 -41.04
N LYS A 451 -11.69 16.82 -41.32
CA LYS A 451 -11.09 16.52 -42.62
C LYS A 451 -12.12 16.43 -43.76
N ALA A 452 -13.37 16.06 -43.49
CA ALA A 452 -14.42 16.01 -44.49
C ALA A 452 -15.05 17.41 -44.77
N ILE A 453 -15.15 18.24 -43.75
CA ILE A 453 -15.76 19.61 -43.86
C ILE A 453 -14.77 20.60 -44.47
N LEU A 454 -13.48 20.56 -44.15
CA LEU A 454 -12.48 21.53 -44.60
C LEU A 454 -12.43 21.68 -46.14
N PRO A 455 -12.42 20.60 -46.96
CA PRO A 455 -12.46 20.75 -48.44
C PRO A 455 -13.75 21.38 -48.93
N VAL A 456 -14.88 21.12 -48.27
CA VAL A 456 -16.18 21.69 -48.66
C VAL A 456 -16.24 23.19 -48.40
N CYS A 457 -15.67 23.64 -47.29
CA CYS A 457 -15.58 25.10 -46.98
C CYS A 457 -14.62 25.82 -47.92
N ILE A 458 -13.51 25.20 -48.32
CA ILE A 458 -12.56 25.80 -49.31
C ILE A 458 -13.15 25.83 -50.70
N ALA A 459 -13.97 24.88 -51.09
CA ALA A 459 -14.63 24.85 -52.38
C ALA A 459 -15.86 25.78 -52.52
N ALA A 460 -16.40 26.24 -51.37
CA ALA A 460 -17.58 27.11 -51.30
C ALA A 460 -17.24 28.59 -51.10
N GLY A 461 -15.99 28.98 -50.83
CA GLY A 461 -15.49 30.34 -50.75
C GLY A 461 -14.60 30.71 -51.93
#